data_ed6267401116ad70f343f471e0175d38
#
_entry.id   ed6267401116ad70f343f471e0175d38
#
_cell.length_a   1.000
_cell.length_b   1.000
_cell.length_c   1.000
_cell.angle_alpha   90.00
_cell.angle_beta   90.00
_cell.angle_gamma   90.00
#
_symmetry.space_group_name_H-M   'P 1'
#
loop_
_entity.id
_entity.type
_entity.pdbx_description
1 polymer ?
#
loop_
_entity_poly.entity_id
_entity_poly.type
_entity_poly.pdbx_seq_one_letter_code
_entity_poly.pdbx_strand_id
1 'polypeptide(L)'
;MMLLTLAATAQTPVILISVDTLRADHTGPGTTPHMESYGNPGTVFTHAEAQVPFTLPSHTALMTSTYPFQNGVESNAGKVPAGLETLASVLKGHGYRTAAFIGSIFLEKQLGLDRGFDLYDSPFSFEAFSRLSGSMLFAGGPANPYSVRERRPGALVIRAAAQWLTANKGQPVFVFVHLFDVHKPWRTGSYDGEVRAVDQLLGGFQETLKREGWWDRSLVIVTADHGEGLGDHGESDHGYFVYESTLHVPLVVHWPAGAKPMPPRVDEPVGLVDVAPTILDLLKIPAPASFRGRSMLDGSARPVLSESTYARDCFGWAALRSVRSGPLKYIEAPKPELYNLDKDPHERTNLVRSHPADAARLRGELMKLATPAPVPARGSSDPSRSGEVLRSLGYLAPGPQASTPAAAADPKDKLPELLRYEDALTAIGQKRYDSAIAILRSILAADPRNLLARRDLGVALIEKKQFAEASTELRQVAALAVEDYVTRYELGVAREGAGEYREAADQFEAACRIAPAAAQCREALARVRQKVH
;
A
#
# COMPACT_ATOMS: atom_id res chain seq x y z
N MET A 1 19.53 17.12 -52.37
CA MET A 1 18.57 16.38 -51.52
C MET A 1 19.36 15.80 -50.37
N MET A 2 19.46 16.56 -49.31
CA MET A 2 20.32 16.27 -48.15
C MET A 2 19.44 15.48 -47.15
N LEU A 3 19.67 14.17 -47.03
CA LEU A 3 19.06 13.34 -45.99
C LEU A 3 19.62 13.82 -44.65
N LEU A 4 18.80 14.60 -43.91
CA LEU A 4 18.99 14.79 -42.49
C LEU A 4 18.64 13.44 -41.82
N THR A 5 19.66 12.64 -41.52
CA THR A 5 19.57 11.59 -40.52
C THR A 5 19.25 12.25 -39.18
N LEU A 6 18.00 12.21 -38.75
CA LEU A 6 17.66 12.44 -37.35
C LEU A 6 18.47 11.40 -36.55
N ALA A 7 19.55 11.83 -35.94
CA ALA A 7 20.17 11.09 -34.86
C ALA A 7 19.06 10.90 -33.80
N ALA A 8 18.63 9.66 -33.59
CA ALA A 8 17.73 9.33 -32.48
C ALA A 8 18.40 9.85 -31.21
N THR A 9 17.86 10.91 -30.62
CA THR A 9 18.28 11.40 -29.32
C THR A 9 18.14 10.23 -28.38
N ALA A 10 19.26 9.77 -27.79
CA ALA A 10 19.25 8.65 -26.87
C ALA A 10 18.23 8.97 -25.75
N GLN A 11 17.14 8.18 -25.67
CA GLN A 11 16.12 8.41 -24.68
C GLN A 11 16.72 8.17 -23.29
N THR A 12 16.46 9.09 -22.36
CA THR A 12 17.00 9.05 -20.99
C THR A 12 16.48 7.82 -20.25
N PRO A 13 17.34 6.93 -19.76
CA PRO A 13 16.90 5.81 -18.92
C PRO A 13 16.27 6.31 -17.62
N VAL A 14 15.28 5.59 -17.10
CA VAL A 14 14.58 5.93 -15.86
C VAL A 14 14.68 4.75 -14.89
N ILE A 15 15.15 5.02 -13.67
CA ILE A 15 15.25 4.06 -12.58
C ILE A 15 14.48 4.64 -11.39
N LEU A 16 13.38 4.00 -11.02
CA LEU A 16 12.53 4.38 -9.90
C LEU A 16 12.66 3.34 -8.80
N ILE A 17 13.11 3.77 -7.62
CA ILE A 17 13.33 2.92 -6.46
C ILE A 17 12.34 3.35 -5.37
N SER A 18 11.54 2.41 -4.87
CA SER A 18 10.63 2.60 -3.74
C SER A 18 11.05 1.69 -2.59
N VAL A 19 11.18 2.27 -1.40
CA VAL A 19 11.49 1.55 -0.16
C VAL A 19 10.24 1.55 0.71
N ASP A 20 9.66 0.38 0.93
CA ASP A 20 8.43 0.20 1.70
C ASP A 20 8.59 0.69 3.15
N THR A 21 7.58 1.39 3.67
CA THR A 21 7.49 1.94 5.03
C THR A 21 8.63 2.87 5.47
N LEU A 22 9.41 3.47 4.55
CA LEU A 22 10.54 4.33 4.92
C LEU A 22 10.08 5.76 5.23
N ARG A 23 10.17 6.15 6.49
CA ARG A 23 9.88 7.51 6.97
C ARG A 23 10.97 8.51 6.58
N ALA A 24 10.58 9.72 6.19
CA ALA A 24 11.51 10.79 5.86
C ALA A 24 12.35 11.26 7.06
N ASP A 25 11.76 11.32 8.25
CA ASP A 25 12.46 11.76 9.48
C ASP A 25 13.45 10.73 10.04
N HIS A 26 13.47 9.50 9.50
CA HIS A 26 14.50 8.49 9.78
C HIS A 26 15.61 8.45 8.72
N THR A 27 15.58 9.34 7.72
CA THR A 27 16.63 9.51 6.72
C THR A 27 17.49 10.73 7.01
N GLY A 28 18.65 10.82 6.35
CA GLY A 28 19.55 11.95 6.45
C GLY A 28 21.02 11.55 6.51
N PRO A 29 21.96 12.52 6.54
CA PRO A 29 23.41 12.25 6.42
C PRO A 29 23.96 11.31 7.49
N GLY A 30 23.36 11.27 8.67
CA GLY A 30 23.77 10.39 9.77
C GLY A 30 23.21 8.97 9.69
N THR A 31 22.11 8.76 8.97
CA THR A 31 21.40 7.49 8.91
C THR A 31 21.46 6.84 7.53
N THR A 32 21.30 7.64 6.46
CA THR A 32 21.23 7.19 5.07
C THR A 32 22.15 7.99 4.15
N PRO A 33 23.50 7.98 4.39
CA PRO A 33 24.45 8.77 3.60
C PRO A 33 24.49 8.37 2.12
N HIS A 34 24.21 7.11 1.79
CA HIS A 34 24.16 6.68 0.39
C HIS A 34 22.92 7.20 -0.33
N MET A 35 21.74 7.17 0.31
CA MET A 35 20.52 7.78 -0.25
C MET A 35 20.72 9.27 -0.49
N GLU A 36 21.32 10.00 0.46
CA GLU A 36 21.67 11.41 0.30
C GLU A 36 22.56 11.66 -0.95
N SER A 37 23.45 10.71 -1.25
CA SER A 37 24.36 10.84 -2.41
C SER A 37 23.64 10.77 -3.76
N TYR A 38 22.43 10.23 -3.83
CA TYR A 38 21.59 10.30 -5.03
C TYR A 38 21.11 11.73 -5.31
N GLY A 39 20.95 12.54 -4.28
CA GLY A 39 20.63 13.97 -4.39
C GLY A 39 21.83 14.88 -4.60
N ASN A 40 23.05 14.36 -4.76
CA ASN A 40 24.27 15.19 -4.88
C ASN A 40 25.22 14.68 -5.98
N PRO A 41 25.28 15.34 -7.17
CA PRO A 41 24.40 16.43 -7.62
C PRO A 41 23.00 15.91 -7.98
N GLY A 42 21.98 16.60 -7.47
CA GLY A 42 20.57 16.21 -7.69
C GLY A 42 19.63 17.14 -6.95
N THR A 43 18.44 16.64 -6.58
CA THR A 43 17.44 17.39 -5.83
C THR A 43 16.88 16.53 -4.70
N VAL A 44 16.80 17.10 -3.51
CA VAL A 44 16.07 16.53 -2.35
C VAL A 44 14.78 17.33 -2.17
N PHE A 45 13.63 16.64 -2.21
CA PHE A 45 12.35 17.19 -1.86
C PHE A 45 12.11 16.92 -0.38
N THR A 46 12.01 17.96 0.44
CA THR A 46 11.97 17.82 1.89
C THR A 46 10.58 17.49 2.42
N HIS A 47 9.56 17.65 1.60
CA HIS A 47 8.18 17.46 1.98
C HIS A 47 7.42 16.68 0.88
N ALA A 48 7.80 15.42 0.71
CA ALA A 48 7.07 14.52 -0.18
C ALA A 48 6.07 13.68 0.65
N GLU A 49 4.84 13.58 0.16
CA GLU A 49 3.76 12.86 0.85
C GLU A 49 3.19 11.73 -0.01
N ALA A 50 3.00 10.60 0.64
CA ALA A 50 2.20 9.50 0.13
C ALA A 50 0.71 9.88 0.10
N GLN A 51 -0.04 9.37 -0.88
CA GLN A 51 -1.48 9.63 -0.97
C GLN A 51 -2.30 8.72 -0.06
N VAL A 52 -1.68 7.67 0.45
CA VAL A 52 -2.32 6.68 1.32
C VAL A 52 -1.25 5.85 2.03
N PRO A 53 -1.42 5.51 3.32
CA PRO A 53 -0.43 4.75 4.07
C PRO A 53 -0.57 3.23 3.85
N PHE A 54 -0.57 2.78 2.57
CA PHE A 54 -0.67 1.37 2.17
C PHE A 54 0.10 1.10 0.88
N THR A 55 0.75 -0.05 0.80
CA THR A 55 1.66 -0.45 -0.28
C THR A 55 1.01 -0.42 -1.67
N LEU A 56 -0.03 -1.23 -1.92
CA LEU A 56 -0.65 -1.30 -3.25
C LEU A 56 -1.33 0.01 -3.67
N PRO A 57 -2.14 0.66 -2.82
CA PRO A 57 -2.77 1.93 -3.17
C PRO A 57 -1.76 3.04 -3.45
N SER A 58 -0.71 3.16 -2.63
CA SER A 58 0.31 4.18 -2.83
C SER A 58 1.12 3.96 -4.11
N HIS A 59 1.54 2.72 -4.40
CA HIS A 59 2.19 2.41 -5.66
C HIS A 59 1.25 2.56 -6.86
N THR A 60 -0.05 2.32 -6.68
CA THR A 60 -1.03 2.65 -7.72
C THR A 60 -1.07 4.14 -7.98
N ALA A 61 -1.09 4.98 -6.93
CA ALA A 61 -1.04 6.43 -7.09
C ALA A 61 0.27 6.89 -7.75
N LEU A 62 1.41 6.36 -7.33
CA LEU A 62 2.74 6.64 -7.90
C LEU A 62 2.81 6.30 -9.40
N MET A 63 2.27 5.14 -9.80
CA MET A 63 2.39 4.64 -11.18
C MET A 63 1.31 5.17 -12.13
N THR A 64 0.13 5.55 -11.62
CA THR A 64 -1.00 6.00 -12.44
C THR A 64 -1.29 7.49 -12.27
N SER A 65 -0.60 8.16 -11.36
CA SER A 65 -0.85 9.57 -11.02
C SER A 65 -2.32 9.85 -10.69
N THR A 66 -2.98 8.91 -9.97
CA THR A 66 -4.39 9.02 -9.57
C THR A 66 -4.54 8.77 -8.07
N TYR A 67 -5.52 9.42 -7.45
CA TYR A 67 -5.81 9.22 -6.03
C TYR A 67 -6.62 7.92 -5.79
N PRO A 68 -6.52 7.30 -4.60
CA PRO A 68 -7.27 6.07 -4.30
C PRO A 68 -8.78 6.19 -4.52
N PHE A 69 -9.41 7.29 -4.08
CA PHE A 69 -10.85 7.52 -4.30
C PHE A 69 -11.23 7.63 -5.80
N GLN A 70 -10.28 7.89 -6.69
CA GLN A 70 -10.49 7.96 -8.14
C GLN A 70 -10.28 6.61 -8.82
N ASN A 71 -9.24 5.89 -8.42
CA ASN A 71 -8.85 4.62 -9.04
C ASN A 71 -9.53 3.40 -8.38
N GLY A 72 -10.11 3.57 -7.17
CA GLY A 72 -10.81 2.52 -6.42
C GLY A 72 -9.89 1.52 -5.72
N VAL A 73 -8.57 1.80 -5.64
CA VAL A 73 -7.60 0.98 -4.92
C VAL A 73 -7.31 1.66 -3.58
N GLU A 74 -8.11 1.35 -2.57
CA GLU A 74 -8.09 2.02 -1.27
C GLU A 74 -7.37 1.20 -0.18
N SER A 75 -6.99 -0.07 -0.47
CA SER A 75 -6.30 -0.96 0.46
C SER A 75 -5.40 -1.96 -0.29
N ASN A 76 -4.54 -2.68 0.45
CA ASN A 76 -3.71 -3.77 -0.10
C ASN A 76 -4.54 -4.94 -0.66
N ALA A 77 -5.82 -4.97 -0.36
CA ALA A 77 -6.80 -5.89 -0.89
C ALA A 77 -7.42 -5.44 -2.22
N GLY A 78 -7.03 -4.28 -2.71
CA GLY A 78 -7.49 -3.75 -3.99
C GLY A 78 -6.93 -4.51 -5.19
N LYS A 79 -7.46 -4.19 -6.36
CA LYS A 79 -6.87 -4.57 -7.64
C LYS A 79 -6.85 -3.35 -8.55
N VAL A 80 -5.72 -3.12 -9.19
CA VAL A 80 -5.56 -2.00 -10.11
C VAL A 80 -6.47 -2.20 -11.33
N PRO A 81 -7.44 -1.31 -11.58
CA PRO A 81 -8.39 -1.45 -12.69
C PRO A 81 -7.70 -1.55 -14.05
N ALA A 82 -8.16 -2.47 -14.90
CA ALA A 82 -7.51 -2.76 -16.18
C ALA A 82 -7.45 -1.56 -17.15
N GLY A 83 -8.37 -0.61 -17.01
CA GLY A 83 -8.44 0.58 -17.87
C GLY A 83 -7.53 1.74 -17.45
N LEU A 84 -6.79 1.63 -16.33
CA LEU A 84 -5.87 2.70 -15.92
C LEU A 84 -4.57 2.64 -16.72
N GLU A 85 -4.14 3.79 -17.22
CA GLU A 85 -2.82 3.96 -17.79
C GLU A 85 -1.78 4.04 -16.67
N THR A 86 -0.67 3.32 -16.82
CA THR A 86 0.46 3.36 -15.89
C THR A 86 1.65 4.05 -16.53
N LEU A 87 2.56 4.60 -15.72
CA LEU A 87 3.83 5.14 -16.22
C LEU A 87 4.56 4.12 -17.11
N ALA A 88 4.57 2.84 -16.71
CA ALA A 88 5.17 1.77 -17.48
C ALA A 88 4.50 1.59 -18.85
N SER A 89 3.15 1.63 -18.91
CA SER A 89 2.43 1.50 -20.20
C SER A 89 2.69 2.68 -21.14
N VAL A 90 2.77 3.89 -20.59
CA VAL A 90 3.10 5.10 -21.36
C VAL A 90 4.52 5.03 -21.90
N LEU A 91 5.50 4.72 -21.06
CA LEU A 91 6.90 4.62 -21.47
C LEU A 91 7.13 3.49 -22.48
N LYS A 92 6.49 2.33 -22.28
CA LYS A 92 6.51 1.23 -23.26
C LYS A 92 5.97 1.66 -24.62
N GLY A 93 4.86 2.42 -24.64
CA GLY A 93 4.29 3.00 -25.86
C GLY A 93 5.24 3.97 -26.58
N HIS A 94 6.22 4.51 -25.87
CA HIS A 94 7.28 5.39 -26.39
C HIS A 94 8.62 4.66 -26.62
N GLY A 95 8.61 3.33 -26.70
CA GLY A 95 9.78 2.52 -27.08
C GLY A 95 10.74 2.17 -25.94
N TYR A 96 10.35 2.41 -24.67
CA TYR A 96 11.15 1.95 -23.53
C TYR A 96 10.98 0.44 -23.32
N ARG A 97 12.09 -0.23 -23.01
CA ARG A 97 12.08 -1.54 -22.37
C ARG A 97 11.77 -1.37 -20.90
N THR A 98 10.82 -2.11 -20.39
CA THR A 98 10.26 -1.88 -19.06
C THR A 98 10.39 -3.11 -18.17
N ALA A 99 10.94 -2.92 -16.96
CA ALA A 99 11.07 -4.01 -15.99
C ALA A 99 10.73 -3.56 -14.57
N ALA A 100 10.11 -4.45 -13.81
CA ALA A 100 9.86 -4.27 -12.38
C ALA A 100 10.46 -5.44 -11.59
N PHE A 101 11.05 -5.14 -10.44
CA PHE A 101 11.64 -6.11 -9.52
C PHE A 101 11.04 -5.90 -8.14
N ILE A 102 10.25 -6.86 -7.68
CA ILE A 102 9.33 -6.71 -6.55
C ILE A 102 9.84 -7.43 -5.31
N GLY A 103 9.82 -6.72 -4.17
CA GLY A 103 10.22 -7.19 -2.85
C GLY A 103 9.09 -7.73 -1.97
N SER A 104 7.82 -7.47 -2.33
CA SER A 104 6.65 -7.79 -1.51
C SER A 104 5.54 -8.46 -2.31
N ILE A 105 4.83 -9.39 -1.64
CA ILE A 105 3.62 -10.03 -2.17
C ILE A 105 2.47 -9.03 -2.42
N PHE A 106 2.47 -7.88 -1.73
CA PHE A 106 1.45 -6.83 -1.90
C PHE A 106 1.52 -6.11 -3.26
N LEU A 107 2.58 -6.38 -4.03
CA LEU A 107 2.72 -5.95 -5.42
C LEU A 107 2.80 -7.13 -6.39
N GLU A 108 2.23 -8.28 -6.02
CA GLU A 108 2.16 -9.44 -6.92
C GLU A 108 1.42 -9.05 -8.22
N LYS A 109 1.94 -9.54 -9.36
CA LYS A 109 1.46 -9.15 -10.70
C LYS A 109 -0.05 -9.30 -10.90
N GLN A 110 -0.69 -10.28 -10.23
CA GLN A 110 -2.13 -10.50 -10.34
C GLN A 110 -2.97 -9.36 -9.74
N LEU A 111 -2.36 -8.50 -8.91
CA LEU A 111 -2.99 -7.28 -8.41
C LEU A 111 -3.06 -6.18 -9.47
N GLY A 112 -2.43 -6.36 -10.64
CA GLY A 112 -2.63 -5.57 -11.85
C GLY A 112 -1.69 -4.37 -12.01
N LEU A 113 -0.64 -4.24 -11.19
CA LEU A 113 0.37 -3.20 -11.36
C LEU A 113 1.44 -3.59 -12.42
N ASP A 114 1.42 -4.83 -12.89
CA ASP A 114 2.33 -5.37 -13.90
C ASP A 114 2.12 -4.80 -15.31
N ARG A 115 1.03 -4.07 -15.52
CA ARG A 115 0.70 -3.53 -16.84
C ARG A 115 1.72 -2.53 -17.34
N GLY A 116 2.15 -2.77 -18.58
CA GLY A 116 3.15 -1.96 -19.25
C GLY A 116 4.56 -2.43 -19.02
N PHE A 117 4.81 -3.39 -18.12
CA PHE A 117 6.12 -3.99 -17.96
C PHE A 117 6.32 -5.17 -18.95
N ASP A 118 7.51 -5.21 -19.57
CA ASP A 118 7.96 -6.36 -20.39
C ASP A 118 8.38 -7.53 -19.48
N LEU A 119 9.01 -7.20 -18.34
CA LEU A 119 9.36 -8.11 -17.27
C LEU A 119 8.78 -7.61 -15.95
N TYR A 120 8.00 -8.43 -15.28
CA TYR A 120 7.54 -8.19 -13.92
C TYR A 120 8.02 -9.33 -13.03
N ASP A 121 9.19 -9.13 -12.39
CA ASP A 121 9.86 -10.13 -11.55
C ASP A 121 9.30 -10.09 -10.13
N SER A 122 8.21 -10.82 -9.95
CA SER A 122 7.45 -11.00 -8.71
C SER A 122 7.40 -12.50 -8.42
N PRO A 123 8.31 -13.04 -7.59
CA PRO A 123 8.44 -14.48 -7.36
C PRO A 123 7.38 -15.03 -6.40
N PHE A 124 6.33 -14.27 -6.14
CA PHE A 124 5.25 -14.65 -5.24
C PHE A 124 4.16 -15.42 -5.99
N SER A 125 3.47 -16.32 -5.30
CA SER A 125 2.32 -17.00 -5.86
C SER A 125 1.03 -16.45 -5.30
N PHE A 126 0.00 -16.34 -6.14
CA PHE A 126 -1.35 -15.98 -5.69
C PHE A 126 -1.89 -16.98 -4.66
N GLU A 127 -1.46 -18.23 -4.73
CA GLU A 127 -1.82 -19.24 -3.73
C GLU A 127 -1.22 -18.91 -2.35
N ALA A 128 0.02 -18.40 -2.31
CA ALA A 128 0.61 -17.91 -1.07
C ALA A 128 -0.17 -16.70 -0.55
N PHE A 129 -0.54 -15.76 -1.43
CA PHE A 129 -1.36 -14.60 -1.11
C PHE A 129 -2.75 -14.98 -0.58
N SER A 130 -3.42 -15.96 -1.21
CA SER A 130 -4.76 -16.42 -0.81
C SER A 130 -4.78 -17.16 0.53
N ARG A 131 -3.63 -17.58 1.04
CA ARG A 131 -3.50 -18.21 2.36
C ARG A 131 -3.35 -17.18 3.49
N LEU A 132 -3.12 -15.91 3.14
CA LEU A 132 -3.09 -14.83 4.11
C LEU A 132 -4.52 -14.55 4.55
N SER A 133 -4.87 -14.89 5.77
CA SER A 133 -6.15 -14.44 6.33
C SER A 133 -6.12 -12.93 6.54
N GLY A 134 -7.29 -12.28 6.44
CA GLY A 134 -7.35 -10.82 6.59
C GLY A 134 -6.75 -10.30 7.90
N SER A 135 -6.85 -11.09 8.99
CA SER A 135 -6.22 -10.80 10.27
C SER A 135 -4.69 -10.93 10.26
N MET A 136 -4.14 -11.81 9.40
CA MET A 136 -2.68 -12.04 9.33
C MET A 136 -1.94 -10.96 8.52
N LEU A 137 -2.64 -10.22 7.68
CA LEU A 137 -2.05 -9.16 6.85
C LEU A 137 -1.72 -7.90 7.64
N PHE A 138 -2.36 -7.74 8.79
CA PHE A 138 -2.19 -6.61 9.69
C PHE A 138 -1.39 -6.97 10.95
N ALA A 139 -1.16 -8.25 11.21
CA ALA A 139 -0.37 -8.70 12.35
C ALA A 139 1.12 -8.67 12.01
N GLY A 140 1.74 -7.50 12.01
CA GLY A 140 3.19 -7.30 11.90
C GLY A 140 4.00 -7.83 13.10
N GLY A 141 3.43 -8.72 13.90
CA GLY A 141 4.10 -9.30 15.07
C GLY A 141 5.25 -10.25 14.70
N PRO A 142 6.30 -10.34 15.53
CA PRO A 142 7.50 -11.18 15.27
C PRO A 142 7.23 -12.68 15.18
N ALA A 143 6.00 -13.11 15.45
CA ALA A 143 5.58 -14.51 15.42
C ALA A 143 4.77 -14.90 14.18
N ASN A 144 4.65 -14.02 13.16
CA ASN A 144 3.94 -14.38 11.93
C ASN A 144 4.77 -15.35 11.08
N PRO A 145 4.41 -16.66 11.00
CA PRO A 145 5.17 -17.65 10.22
C PRO A 145 5.10 -17.39 8.71
N TYR A 146 4.22 -16.49 8.26
CA TYR A 146 4.06 -16.11 6.85
C TYR A 146 4.99 -14.97 6.44
N SER A 147 5.53 -14.19 7.39
CA SER A 147 6.38 -13.03 7.13
C SER A 147 7.63 -13.33 6.29
N VAL A 148 8.15 -14.55 6.33
CA VAL A 148 9.33 -14.97 5.56
C VAL A 148 8.98 -15.32 4.10
N ARG A 149 7.74 -15.73 3.81
CA ARG A 149 7.30 -16.12 2.46
C ARG A 149 6.73 -14.94 1.66
N GLU A 150 6.43 -13.84 2.32
CA GLU A 150 5.77 -12.66 1.74
C GLU A 150 6.74 -11.61 1.26
N ARG A 151 8.03 -11.79 1.56
CA ARG A 151 9.10 -10.84 1.23
C ARG A 151 10.26 -11.49 0.49
N ARG A 152 10.81 -10.74 -0.44
CA ARG A 152 12.06 -11.05 -1.11
C ARG A 152 13.15 -10.13 -0.58
N PRO A 153 14.30 -10.65 -0.12
CA PRO A 153 15.41 -9.82 0.35
C PRO A 153 15.83 -8.77 -0.69
N GLY A 154 15.98 -7.52 -0.28
CA GLY A 154 16.34 -6.41 -1.16
C GLY A 154 17.63 -6.65 -1.94
N ALA A 155 18.60 -7.35 -1.34
CA ALA A 155 19.83 -7.74 -2.04
C ALA A 155 19.56 -8.62 -3.29
N LEU A 156 18.52 -9.47 -3.26
CA LEU A 156 18.12 -10.27 -4.42
C LEU A 156 17.38 -9.43 -5.46
N VAL A 157 16.58 -8.47 -5.01
CA VAL A 157 15.86 -7.50 -5.88
C VAL A 157 16.88 -6.65 -6.64
N ILE A 158 17.81 -6.02 -5.93
CA ILE A 158 18.87 -5.18 -6.49
C ILE A 158 19.73 -5.97 -7.48
N ARG A 159 20.13 -7.20 -7.11
CA ARG A 159 20.93 -8.05 -8.00
C ARG A 159 20.20 -8.36 -9.31
N ALA A 160 18.91 -8.71 -9.25
CA ALA A 160 18.11 -8.99 -10.44
C ALA A 160 17.97 -7.75 -11.32
N ALA A 161 17.70 -6.58 -10.74
CA ALA A 161 17.64 -5.32 -11.46
C ALA A 161 18.97 -4.97 -12.15
N ALA A 162 20.09 -5.13 -11.46
CA ALA A 162 21.44 -4.89 -12.00
C ALA A 162 21.76 -5.83 -13.17
N GLN A 163 21.45 -7.11 -13.05
CA GLN A 163 21.63 -8.11 -14.13
C GLN A 163 20.80 -7.76 -15.38
N TRP A 164 19.54 -7.36 -15.16
CA TRP A 164 18.68 -6.97 -16.27
C TRP A 164 19.18 -5.69 -16.96
N LEU A 165 19.62 -4.68 -16.20
CA LEU A 165 20.24 -3.47 -16.75
C LEU A 165 21.46 -3.82 -17.60
N THR A 166 22.34 -4.71 -17.12
CA THR A 166 23.52 -5.15 -17.88
C THR A 166 23.14 -5.81 -19.20
N ALA A 167 22.08 -6.62 -19.21
CA ALA A 167 21.60 -7.30 -20.44
C ALA A 167 20.88 -6.35 -21.42
N ASN A 168 20.48 -5.14 -20.99
CA ASN A 168 19.75 -4.18 -21.80
C ASN A 168 20.54 -2.88 -22.07
N LYS A 169 21.88 -2.93 -22.00
CA LYS A 169 22.73 -1.79 -22.33
C LYS A 169 22.43 -1.25 -23.73
N GLY A 170 22.40 0.09 -23.84
CA GLY A 170 22.13 0.77 -25.11
C GLY A 170 20.64 0.93 -25.47
N GLN A 171 19.74 0.34 -24.70
CA GLN A 171 18.29 0.52 -24.87
C GLN A 171 17.77 1.66 -23.97
N PRO A 172 16.70 2.38 -24.35
CA PRO A 172 15.93 3.17 -23.42
C PRO A 172 15.21 2.24 -22.45
N VAL A 173 15.41 2.45 -21.15
CA VAL A 173 14.85 1.56 -20.13
C VAL A 173 14.04 2.31 -19.09
N PHE A 174 12.97 1.70 -18.61
CA PHE A 174 12.30 2.04 -17.36
C PHE A 174 12.39 0.86 -16.40
N VAL A 175 13.03 1.09 -15.26
CA VAL A 175 13.19 0.05 -14.23
C VAL A 175 12.53 0.52 -12.93
N PHE A 176 11.62 -0.29 -12.42
CA PHE A 176 11.04 -0.12 -11.09
C PHE A 176 11.64 -1.14 -10.13
N VAL A 177 12.17 -0.67 -9.01
CA VAL A 177 12.78 -1.49 -7.95
C VAL A 177 12.03 -1.24 -6.66
N HIS A 178 11.43 -2.29 -6.10
CA HIS A 178 10.71 -2.21 -4.83
C HIS A 178 11.43 -3.01 -3.75
N LEU A 179 11.84 -2.33 -2.67
CA LEU A 179 12.52 -2.91 -1.51
C LEU A 179 11.56 -2.97 -0.33
N PHE A 180 11.44 -4.12 0.31
CA PHE A 180 10.49 -4.37 1.41
C PHE A 180 11.19 -4.61 2.76
N ASP A 181 12.49 -4.36 2.83
CA ASP A 181 13.31 -4.76 3.98
C ASP A 181 13.02 -3.94 5.24
N VAL A 182 12.60 -2.67 5.10
CA VAL A 182 12.29 -1.78 6.24
C VAL A 182 10.98 -2.14 6.94
N HIS A 183 10.06 -2.83 6.24
CA HIS A 183 8.80 -3.31 6.82
C HIS A 183 9.04 -4.37 7.91
N LYS A 184 8.24 -4.34 8.99
CA LYS A 184 8.26 -5.38 10.05
C LYS A 184 8.08 -6.80 9.47
N PRO A 185 8.61 -7.86 10.11
CA PRO A 185 9.51 -7.84 11.28
C PRO A 185 10.95 -7.50 10.89
N TRP A 186 11.63 -6.76 11.74
CA TRP A 186 12.98 -6.27 11.48
C TRP A 186 14.02 -7.34 11.78
N ARG A 187 14.80 -7.70 10.78
CA ARG A 187 15.87 -8.73 10.89
C ARG A 187 17.08 -8.24 11.68
N THR A 188 17.33 -6.92 11.60
CA THR A 188 18.41 -6.26 12.34
C THR A 188 18.04 -5.95 13.78
N GLY A 189 16.80 -6.23 14.19
CA GLY A 189 16.29 -6.01 15.53
C GLY A 189 15.69 -4.62 15.77
N SER A 190 15.79 -3.70 14.81
CA SER A 190 15.19 -2.36 14.91
C SER A 190 14.86 -1.77 13.54
N TYR A 191 13.91 -0.82 13.50
CA TYR A 191 13.56 -0.07 12.31
C TYR A 191 14.78 0.64 11.72
N ASP A 192 15.51 1.43 12.50
CA ASP A 192 16.73 2.13 12.05
C ASP A 192 17.85 1.19 11.61
N GLY A 193 17.87 -0.02 12.15
CA GLY A 193 18.80 -1.05 11.69
C GLY A 193 18.50 -1.48 10.26
N GLU A 194 17.22 -1.68 9.92
CA GLU A 194 16.80 -2.00 8.54
C GLU A 194 17.00 -0.80 7.60
N VAL A 195 16.71 0.43 8.05
CA VAL A 195 16.96 1.66 7.27
C VAL A 195 18.42 1.74 6.86
N ARG A 196 19.36 1.54 7.83
CA ARG A 196 20.80 1.52 7.52
C ARG A 196 21.20 0.36 6.59
N ALA A 197 20.61 -0.81 6.76
CA ALA A 197 20.87 -1.95 5.88
C ALA A 197 20.43 -1.69 4.44
N VAL A 198 19.26 -1.08 4.25
CA VAL A 198 18.78 -0.69 2.92
C VAL A 198 19.64 0.42 2.32
N ASP A 199 20.11 1.39 3.12
CA ASP A 199 21.02 2.42 2.64
C ASP A 199 22.33 1.83 2.08
N GLN A 200 22.88 0.78 2.72
CA GLN A 200 24.03 0.05 2.17
C GLN A 200 23.71 -0.65 0.83
N LEU A 201 22.52 -1.20 0.67
CA LEU A 201 22.09 -1.78 -0.61
C LEU A 201 21.99 -0.71 -1.70
N LEU A 202 21.45 0.47 -1.38
CA LEU A 202 21.37 1.60 -2.30
C LEU A 202 22.77 2.07 -2.71
N GLY A 203 23.71 2.16 -1.76
CA GLY A 203 25.11 2.49 -2.05
C GLY A 203 25.75 1.51 -3.03
N GLY A 204 25.63 0.21 -2.78
CA GLY A 204 26.11 -0.84 -3.67
C GLY A 204 25.48 -0.79 -5.07
N PHE A 205 24.19 -0.44 -5.15
CA PHE A 205 23.49 -0.29 -6.43
C PHE A 205 23.97 0.95 -7.18
N GLN A 206 24.14 2.08 -6.50
CA GLN A 206 24.70 3.30 -7.09
C GLN A 206 26.09 3.05 -7.70
N GLU A 207 26.99 2.38 -6.98
CA GLU A 207 28.32 2.03 -7.50
C GLU A 207 28.23 1.10 -8.72
N THR A 208 27.25 0.20 -8.75
CA THR A 208 26.97 -0.62 -9.92
C THR A 208 26.49 0.22 -11.11
N LEU A 209 25.58 1.17 -10.89
CA LEU A 209 25.10 2.07 -11.93
C LEU A 209 26.26 2.93 -12.50
N LYS A 210 27.15 3.42 -11.65
CA LYS A 210 28.34 4.17 -12.06
C LYS A 210 29.28 3.30 -12.89
N ARG A 211 29.67 2.14 -12.39
CA ARG A 211 30.58 1.21 -13.08
C ARG A 211 30.06 0.76 -14.44
N GLU A 212 28.74 0.53 -14.54
CA GLU A 212 28.09 0.06 -15.76
C GLU A 212 27.75 1.20 -16.74
N GLY A 213 28.03 2.47 -16.38
CA GLY A 213 27.77 3.65 -17.21
C GLY A 213 26.29 4.06 -17.31
N TRP A 214 25.49 3.68 -16.32
CA TRP A 214 24.08 4.09 -16.23
C TRP A 214 23.92 5.43 -15.52
N TRP A 215 24.75 5.71 -14.51
CA TRP A 215 24.55 6.81 -13.57
C TRP A 215 24.35 8.15 -14.27
N ASP A 216 25.35 8.62 -15.03
CA ASP A 216 25.35 9.97 -15.62
C ASP A 216 24.26 10.19 -16.66
N ARG A 217 23.73 9.13 -17.25
CA ARG A 217 22.72 9.24 -18.31
C ARG A 217 21.29 8.99 -17.86
N SER A 218 21.10 8.52 -16.62
CA SER A 218 19.78 8.12 -16.11
C SER A 218 19.16 9.17 -15.22
N LEU A 219 17.84 9.27 -15.27
CA LEU A 219 17.04 9.79 -14.19
C LEU A 219 16.90 8.68 -13.14
N VAL A 220 17.40 8.92 -11.91
CA VAL A 220 17.23 7.97 -10.80
C VAL A 220 16.45 8.65 -9.69
N ILE A 221 15.36 8.03 -9.29
CA ILE A 221 14.48 8.51 -8.22
C ILE A 221 14.47 7.47 -7.10
N VAL A 222 14.72 7.93 -5.88
CA VAL A 222 14.58 7.12 -4.66
C VAL A 222 13.49 7.74 -3.80
N THR A 223 12.49 6.95 -3.43
CA THR A 223 11.38 7.37 -2.57
C THR A 223 10.92 6.21 -1.70
N ALA A 224 9.89 6.43 -0.89
CA ALA A 224 9.12 5.38 -0.24
C ALA A 224 7.66 5.47 -0.71
N ASP A 225 6.91 4.42 -0.44
CA ASP A 225 5.46 4.40 -0.71
C ASP A 225 4.65 5.03 0.43
N HIS A 226 5.03 4.78 1.67
CA HIS A 226 4.51 5.38 2.90
C HIS A 226 5.51 5.21 4.04
N GLY A 227 5.20 5.79 5.20
CA GLY A 227 5.97 5.62 6.43
C GLY A 227 5.43 4.51 7.34
N GLU A 228 5.83 4.56 8.60
CA GLU A 228 5.49 3.60 9.66
C GLU A 228 5.15 4.35 10.95
N GLY A 229 4.10 3.94 11.66
CA GLY A 229 3.65 4.64 12.87
C GLY A 229 4.66 4.64 14.00
N LEU A 230 5.33 3.52 14.26
CA LEU A 230 6.35 3.32 15.32
C LEU A 230 5.90 3.75 16.71
N GLY A 231 4.60 3.87 16.94
CA GLY A 231 3.97 4.33 18.19
C GLY A 231 3.59 5.81 18.19
N ASP A 232 3.93 6.59 17.15
CA ASP A 232 3.48 7.98 17.03
C ASP A 232 1.94 8.01 16.92
N HIS A 233 1.31 8.94 17.64
CA HIS A 233 -0.15 9.00 17.77
C HIS A 233 -0.81 7.70 18.24
N GLY A 234 -0.03 6.76 18.80
CA GLY A 234 -0.47 5.46 19.26
C GLY A 234 -0.60 4.40 18.15
N GLU A 235 -0.30 4.73 16.90
CA GLU A 235 -0.25 3.78 15.79
C GLU A 235 1.08 3.03 15.79
N SER A 236 1.06 1.71 16.00
CA SER A 236 2.28 0.89 16.04
C SER A 236 2.75 0.46 14.65
N ASP A 237 1.84 0.44 13.70
CA ASP A 237 2.01 0.01 12.31
C ASP A 237 1.64 1.17 11.36
N HIS A 238 0.87 0.93 10.33
CA HIS A 238 0.40 1.96 9.38
C HIS A 238 -1.01 1.63 8.88
N GLY A 239 -1.66 2.62 8.25
CA GLY A 239 -2.93 2.41 7.58
C GLY A 239 -4.12 3.10 8.24
N TYR A 240 -4.12 3.33 9.54
CA TYR A 240 -5.27 3.91 10.24
C TYR A 240 -5.32 5.42 10.14
N PHE A 241 -4.17 6.08 10.36
CA PHE A 241 -4.07 7.52 10.43
C PHE A 241 -3.38 8.11 9.20
N VAL A 242 -3.49 9.43 9.10
CA VAL A 242 -2.92 10.23 8.00
C VAL A 242 -1.96 11.29 8.55
N TYR A 243 -1.18 10.90 9.57
CA TYR A 243 -0.14 11.75 10.16
C TYR A 243 1.17 11.67 9.37
N GLU A 244 2.09 12.61 9.63
CA GLU A 244 3.40 12.66 8.97
C GLU A 244 4.21 11.37 9.17
N SER A 245 4.07 10.68 10.30
CA SER A 245 4.73 9.40 10.56
C SER A 245 4.46 8.35 9.49
N THR A 246 3.27 8.37 8.88
CA THR A 246 2.87 7.39 7.85
C THR A 246 2.80 7.98 6.44
N LEU A 247 2.78 9.31 6.29
CA LEU A 247 2.64 9.95 4.98
C LEU A 247 3.91 10.65 4.48
N HIS A 248 4.75 11.21 5.37
CA HIS A 248 5.95 11.92 4.98
C HIS A 248 7.08 10.96 4.62
N VAL A 249 7.41 10.91 3.34
CA VAL A 249 8.37 9.98 2.74
C VAL A 249 9.58 10.71 2.16
N PRO A 250 10.75 10.09 2.08
CA PRO A 250 11.88 10.65 1.36
C PRO A 250 11.61 10.70 -0.14
N LEU A 251 12.09 11.74 -0.81
CA LEU A 251 12.10 11.84 -2.26
C LEU A 251 13.40 12.51 -2.72
N VAL A 252 14.26 11.72 -3.32
CA VAL A 252 15.59 12.14 -3.78
C VAL A 252 15.71 11.83 -5.26
N VAL A 253 16.18 12.81 -6.04
CA VAL A 253 16.26 12.70 -7.49
C VAL A 253 17.68 12.99 -7.97
N HIS A 254 18.28 12.04 -8.66
CA HIS A 254 19.48 12.23 -9.47
C HIS A 254 19.07 12.53 -10.92
N TRP A 255 19.54 13.66 -11.43
CA TRP A 255 19.23 14.10 -12.78
C TRP A 255 20.27 13.59 -13.79
N PRO A 256 19.88 13.20 -15.00
CA PRO A 256 20.83 12.82 -16.05
C PRO A 256 21.68 14.01 -16.46
N ALA A 257 22.90 13.77 -16.90
CA ALA A 257 23.79 14.79 -17.38
C ALA A 257 23.17 15.61 -18.51
N GLY A 258 23.24 16.94 -18.40
CA GLY A 258 22.63 17.86 -19.37
C GLY A 258 21.16 18.18 -19.14
N ALA A 259 20.48 17.57 -18.17
CA ALA A 259 19.16 18.00 -17.75
C ALA A 259 19.24 19.39 -17.08
N LYS A 260 18.18 20.19 -17.22
CA LYS A 260 18.11 21.47 -16.51
C LYS A 260 17.93 21.16 -15.02
N PRO A 261 18.92 21.44 -14.19
CA PRO A 261 18.83 21.07 -12.78
C PRO A 261 17.75 21.90 -12.09
N MET A 262 16.98 21.25 -11.23
CA MET A 262 16.20 21.90 -10.19
C MET A 262 17.14 22.35 -9.06
N PRO A 263 16.68 23.22 -8.15
CA PRO A 263 17.44 23.52 -6.94
C PRO A 263 17.85 22.24 -6.22
N PRO A 264 19.01 22.19 -5.54
CA PRO A 264 19.44 21.02 -4.78
C PRO A 264 18.46 20.60 -3.67
N ARG A 265 17.65 21.56 -3.22
CA ARG A 265 16.62 21.37 -2.20
C ARG A 265 15.33 22.08 -2.62
N VAL A 266 14.22 21.37 -2.48
CA VAL A 266 12.86 21.88 -2.71
C VAL A 266 12.06 21.67 -1.44
N ASP A 267 11.57 22.77 -0.85
CA ASP A 267 10.80 22.75 0.41
C ASP A 267 9.27 22.85 0.17
N GLU A 268 8.84 23.01 -1.07
CA GLU A 268 7.41 22.96 -1.41
C GLU A 268 6.88 21.54 -1.31
N PRO A 269 5.70 21.34 -0.70
CA PRO A 269 5.07 20.02 -0.62
C PRO A 269 4.78 19.44 -2.01
N VAL A 270 5.08 18.15 -2.18
CA VAL A 270 4.80 17.37 -3.39
C VAL A 270 4.17 16.04 -3.02
N GLY A 271 3.35 15.48 -3.90
CA GLY A 271 2.76 14.15 -3.72
C GLY A 271 3.45 13.09 -4.57
N LEU A 272 3.38 11.82 -4.17
CA LEU A 272 3.86 10.73 -5.02
C LEU A 272 3.10 10.66 -6.36
N VAL A 273 1.89 11.15 -6.42
CA VAL A 273 1.11 11.31 -7.68
C VAL A 273 1.79 12.22 -8.69
N ASP A 274 2.71 13.09 -8.25
CA ASP A 274 3.44 14.05 -9.08
C ASP A 274 4.69 13.44 -9.74
N VAL A 275 5.14 12.27 -9.28
CA VAL A 275 6.37 11.62 -9.77
C VAL A 275 6.23 11.19 -11.24
N ALA A 276 5.16 10.48 -11.58
CA ALA A 276 4.95 10.00 -12.95
C ALA A 276 4.85 11.15 -13.98
N PRO A 277 4.05 12.21 -13.77
CA PRO A 277 4.03 13.34 -14.70
C PRO A 277 5.36 14.11 -14.73
N THR A 278 6.15 14.15 -13.65
CA THR A 278 7.49 14.74 -13.65
C THR A 278 8.46 13.97 -14.55
N ILE A 279 8.45 12.63 -14.47
CA ILE A 279 9.24 11.76 -15.35
C ILE A 279 8.86 12.03 -16.81
N LEU A 280 7.58 12.04 -17.13
CA LEU A 280 7.09 12.24 -18.49
C LEU A 280 7.45 13.65 -19.02
N ASP A 281 7.34 14.69 -18.19
CA ASP A 281 7.72 16.07 -18.59
C ASP A 281 9.22 16.18 -18.86
N LEU A 282 10.08 15.58 -18.02
CA LEU A 282 11.53 15.54 -18.30
C LEU A 282 11.80 14.88 -19.65
N LEU A 283 11.10 13.82 -19.97
CA LEU A 283 11.24 13.06 -21.22
C LEU A 283 10.53 13.71 -22.42
N LYS A 284 9.78 14.80 -22.20
CA LYS A 284 8.96 15.48 -23.20
C LYS A 284 7.89 14.56 -23.79
N ILE A 285 7.36 13.66 -22.98
CA ILE A 285 6.24 12.78 -23.31
C ILE A 285 4.98 13.38 -22.70
N PRO A 286 3.91 13.56 -23.47
CA PRO A 286 2.65 14.07 -22.92
C PRO A 286 2.08 13.13 -21.86
N ALA A 287 1.73 13.69 -20.70
CA ALA A 287 1.05 12.91 -19.66
C ALA A 287 -0.39 12.57 -20.12
N PRO A 288 -0.88 11.35 -19.80
CA PRO A 288 -2.27 10.98 -20.06
C PRO A 288 -3.26 11.93 -19.38
N ALA A 289 -4.41 12.14 -19.99
CA ALA A 289 -5.48 12.96 -19.42
C ALA A 289 -6.09 12.36 -18.14
N SER A 290 -5.86 11.08 -17.89
CA SER A 290 -6.21 10.37 -16.66
C SER A 290 -5.34 10.75 -15.46
N PHE A 291 -4.10 11.22 -15.69
CA PHE A 291 -3.18 11.62 -14.61
C PHE A 291 -3.69 12.88 -13.90
N ARG A 292 -3.57 12.90 -12.59
CA ARG A 292 -4.05 13.99 -11.70
C ARG A 292 -2.93 14.80 -11.07
N GLY A 293 -1.78 14.17 -10.85
CA GLY A 293 -0.58 14.87 -10.44
C GLY A 293 -0.05 15.80 -11.52
N ARG A 294 0.92 16.61 -11.18
CA ARG A 294 1.57 17.57 -12.09
C ARG A 294 3.07 17.43 -12.00
N SER A 295 3.75 17.88 -13.04
CA SER A 295 5.21 17.93 -13.02
C SER A 295 5.71 18.84 -11.89
N MET A 296 6.65 18.35 -11.11
CA MET A 296 7.36 19.13 -10.09
C MET A 296 8.36 20.13 -10.71
N LEU A 297 8.67 19.99 -12.01
CA LEU A 297 9.64 20.84 -12.71
C LEU A 297 9.15 22.28 -12.89
N ASP A 298 7.86 22.55 -12.72
CA ASP A 298 7.32 23.91 -12.80
C ASP A 298 7.55 24.74 -11.52
N GLY A 299 7.96 24.09 -10.42
CA GLY A 299 8.23 24.72 -9.13
C GLY A 299 7.01 25.34 -8.43
N SER A 300 5.80 25.07 -8.91
CA SER A 300 4.58 25.67 -8.35
C SER A 300 4.15 24.99 -7.05
N ALA A 301 3.95 25.81 -6.00
CA ALA A 301 3.34 25.35 -4.76
C ALA A 301 1.91 24.87 -5.00
N ARG A 302 1.55 23.74 -4.39
CA ARG A 302 0.20 23.17 -4.51
C ARG A 302 -0.19 22.36 -3.28
N PRO A 303 -1.47 22.27 -2.97
CA PRO A 303 -1.91 21.41 -1.88
C PRO A 303 -1.79 19.93 -2.29
N VAL A 304 -1.34 19.11 -1.33
CA VAL A 304 -1.22 17.65 -1.45
C VAL A 304 -2.34 17.00 -0.64
N LEU A 305 -3.08 16.09 -1.26
CA LEU A 305 -4.15 15.32 -0.63
C LEU A 305 -3.66 13.91 -0.30
N SER A 306 -4.02 13.44 0.89
CA SER A 306 -3.84 12.04 1.30
C SER A 306 -5.10 11.54 2.01
N GLU A 307 -5.31 10.21 2.00
CA GLU A 307 -6.49 9.61 2.64
C GLU A 307 -6.20 8.23 3.22
N SER A 308 -7.01 7.84 4.21
CA SER A 308 -7.14 6.45 4.66
C SER A 308 -8.62 6.12 4.87
N THR A 309 -9.04 5.05 4.22
CA THR A 309 -10.38 4.49 4.38
C THR A 309 -10.39 3.26 5.28
N TYR A 310 -9.24 2.81 5.74
CA TYR A 310 -9.07 1.54 6.44
C TYR A 310 -9.95 1.45 7.71
N ALA A 311 -9.98 2.50 8.51
CA ALA A 311 -10.82 2.56 9.70
C ALA A 311 -12.32 2.41 9.38
N ARG A 312 -12.76 2.98 8.24
CA ARG A 312 -14.13 2.82 7.73
C ARG A 312 -14.38 1.40 7.25
N ASP A 313 -13.47 0.88 6.45
CA ASP A 313 -13.69 -0.39 5.74
C ASP A 313 -13.58 -1.59 6.68
N CYS A 314 -12.73 -1.50 7.71
CA CYS A 314 -12.50 -2.57 8.67
C CYS A 314 -13.40 -2.49 9.92
N PHE A 315 -13.70 -1.29 10.40
CA PHE A 315 -14.36 -1.10 11.69
C PHE A 315 -15.67 -0.29 11.61
N GLY A 316 -16.02 0.26 10.44
CA GLY A 316 -17.19 1.13 10.28
C GLY A 316 -17.01 2.51 10.95
N TRP A 317 -15.79 2.92 11.27
CA TRP A 317 -15.47 4.25 11.80
C TRP A 317 -15.38 5.28 10.65
N ALA A 318 -15.02 6.52 10.94
CA ALA A 318 -14.85 7.50 9.88
C ALA A 318 -13.60 7.22 9.04
N ALA A 319 -13.70 7.47 7.74
CA ALA A 319 -12.51 7.63 6.91
C ALA A 319 -11.82 8.95 7.24
N LEU A 320 -10.50 9.00 7.04
CA LEU A 320 -9.69 10.20 7.24
C LEU A 320 -9.20 10.72 5.89
N ARG A 321 -9.15 12.04 5.74
CA ARG A 321 -8.48 12.71 4.64
C ARG A 321 -7.65 13.85 5.17
N SER A 322 -6.50 14.09 4.56
CA SER A 322 -5.69 15.26 4.87
C SER A 322 -5.38 16.07 3.63
N VAL A 323 -5.14 17.36 3.83
CA VAL A 323 -4.55 18.25 2.84
C VAL A 323 -3.44 19.06 3.48
N ARG A 324 -2.28 19.03 2.83
CA ARG A 324 -1.13 19.88 3.17
C ARG A 324 -1.00 21.00 2.15
N SER A 325 -0.84 22.22 2.60
CA SER A 325 -0.63 23.41 1.78
C SER A 325 0.42 24.30 2.46
N GLY A 326 1.62 24.32 1.91
CA GLY A 326 2.81 24.89 2.56
C GLY A 326 3.05 24.21 3.93
N PRO A 327 3.23 24.99 5.02
CA PRO A 327 3.50 24.44 6.35
C PRO A 327 2.24 23.92 7.06
N LEU A 328 1.05 24.19 6.54
CA LEU A 328 -0.20 23.84 7.21
C LEU A 328 -0.76 22.52 6.69
N LYS A 329 -1.17 21.65 7.60
CA LYS A 329 -1.88 20.39 7.31
C LYS A 329 -3.20 20.34 8.05
N TYR A 330 -4.28 20.06 7.31
CA TYR A 330 -5.62 19.88 7.84
C TYR A 330 -6.06 18.43 7.66
N ILE A 331 -6.62 17.84 8.71
CA ILE A 331 -7.19 16.50 8.70
C ILE A 331 -8.71 16.61 8.86
N GLU A 332 -9.44 16.16 7.85
CA GLU A 332 -10.88 16.01 7.88
C GLU A 332 -11.25 14.71 8.60
N ALA A 333 -11.91 14.86 9.71
CA ALA A 333 -12.37 13.80 10.59
C ALA A 333 -13.64 14.26 11.32
N PRO A 334 -14.38 13.40 12.05
CA PRO A 334 -15.45 13.84 12.94
C PRO A 334 -14.99 14.90 13.96
N LYS A 335 -13.75 14.80 14.41
CA LYS A 335 -13.03 15.81 15.19
C LYS A 335 -11.86 16.33 14.36
N PRO A 336 -12.05 17.41 13.57
CA PRO A 336 -11.03 17.87 12.65
C PRO A 336 -9.77 18.39 13.35
N GLU A 337 -8.66 18.35 12.62
CA GLU A 337 -7.35 18.78 13.14
C GLU A 337 -6.65 19.72 12.16
N LEU A 338 -5.84 20.61 12.71
CA LEU A 338 -4.99 21.54 11.96
C LEU A 338 -3.63 21.62 12.63
N TYR A 339 -2.56 21.47 11.85
CA TYR A 339 -1.18 21.52 12.32
C TYR A 339 -0.33 22.49 11.52
N ASN A 340 0.71 23.05 12.14
CA ASN A 340 1.77 23.77 11.45
C ASN A 340 3.05 22.94 11.53
N LEU A 341 3.37 22.25 10.47
CA LEU A 341 4.44 21.25 10.44
C LEU A 341 5.85 21.84 10.57
N ASP A 342 6.07 23.12 10.23
CA ASP A 342 7.34 23.79 10.47
C ASP A 342 7.62 24.01 11.96
N LYS A 343 6.56 24.15 12.77
CA LYS A 343 6.64 24.41 14.22
C LYS A 343 6.38 23.17 15.06
N ASP A 344 5.61 22.25 14.50
CA ASP A 344 5.13 21.03 15.16
C ASP A 344 5.14 19.87 14.16
N PRO A 345 6.33 19.40 13.75
CA PRO A 345 6.46 18.32 12.76
C PRO A 345 5.90 16.98 13.24
N HIS A 346 5.64 16.84 14.55
CA HIS A 346 5.04 15.63 15.13
C HIS A 346 3.53 15.77 15.40
N GLU A 347 2.87 16.83 14.91
CA GLU A 347 1.42 17.01 14.97
C GLU A 347 0.80 16.85 16.37
N ARG A 348 1.44 17.45 17.39
CA ARG A 348 1.05 17.33 18.81
C ARG A 348 0.07 18.40 19.27
N THR A 349 0.01 19.54 18.56
CA THR A 349 -0.77 20.71 18.95
C THR A 349 -1.83 21.04 17.90
N ASN A 350 -3.06 20.60 18.13
CA ASN A 350 -4.18 20.87 17.22
C ASN A 350 -4.61 22.33 17.26
N LEU A 351 -4.43 23.04 16.15
CA LEU A 351 -4.70 24.47 15.97
C LEU A 351 -6.12 24.78 15.46
N VAL A 352 -6.96 23.80 15.22
CA VAL A 352 -8.27 23.98 14.56
C VAL A 352 -9.14 25.01 15.27
N ARG A 353 -9.08 25.09 16.60
CA ARG A 353 -9.86 26.05 17.40
C ARG A 353 -9.26 27.45 17.43
N SER A 354 -7.94 27.58 17.42
CA SER A 354 -7.22 28.84 17.44
C SER A 354 -7.05 29.49 16.06
N HIS A 355 -7.12 28.69 14.98
CA HIS A 355 -6.94 29.14 13.59
C HIS A 355 -8.10 28.68 12.68
N PRO A 356 -9.37 29.06 13.01
CA PRO A 356 -10.54 28.56 12.27
C PRO A 356 -10.59 29.00 10.81
N ALA A 357 -9.99 30.15 10.47
CA ALA A 357 -9.93 30.64 9.09
C ALA A 357 -9.02 29.76 8.23
N ASP A 358 -7.87 29.35 8.74
CA ASP A 358 -6.97 28.43 8.03
C ASP A 358 -7.59 27.05 7.87
N ALA A 359 -8.24 26.53 8.90
CA ALA A 359 -8.97 25.26 8.83
C ALA A 359 -10.06 25.30 7.76
N ALA A 360 -10.85 26.38 7.71
CA ALA A 360 -11.90 26.53 6.69
C ALA A 360 -11.33 26.65 5.27
N ARG A 361 -10.22 27.38 5.09
CA ARG A 361 -9.52 27.50 3.80
C ARG A 361 -9.03 26.13 3.33
N LEU A 362 -8.28 25.42 4.17
CA LEU A 362 -7.72 24.10 3.81
C LEU A 362 -8.81 23.06 3.58
N ARG A 363 -9.87 23.08 4.37
CA ARG A 363 -11.05 22.25 4.10
C ARG A 363 -11.64 22.54 2.72
N GLY A 364 -11.70 23.81 2.32
CA GLY A 364 -12.14 24.20 0.96
C GLY A 364 -11.21 23.69 -0.14
N GLU A 365 -9.89 23.68 0.09
CA GLU A 365 -8.90 23.10 -0.82
C GLU A 365 -9.07 21.57 -0.93
N LEU A 366 -9.21 20.88 0.22
CA LEU A 366 -9.47 19.46 0.29
C LEU A 366 -10.71 19.07 -0.53
N MET A 367 -11.83 19.77 -0.33
CA MET A 367 -13.07 19.48 -1.04
C MET A 367 -12.93 19.66 -2.57
N LYS A 368 -12.17 20.63 -3.03
CA LYS A 368 -11.87 20.82 -4.46
C LYS A 368 -11.07 19.67 -5.04
N LEU A 369 -10.02 19.22 -4.32
CA LEU A 369 -9.18 18.11 -4.77
C LEU A 369 -9.92 16.77 -4.72
N ALA A 370 -10.72 16.55 -3.69
CA ALA A 370 -11.51 15.33 -3.49
C ALA A 370 -12.76 15.25 -4.38
N THR A 371 -13.03 16.27 -5.22
CA THR A 371 -14.16 16.19 -6.16
C THR A 371 -13.90 15.10 -7.19
N PRO A 372 -14.78 14.09 -7.32
CA PRO A 372 -14.59 13.03 -8.31
C PRO A 372 -14.60 13.65 -9.71
N ALA A 373 -13.46 13.64 -10.39
CA ALA A 373 -13.50 13.79 -11.83
C ALA A 373 -14.24 12.57 -12.41
N PRO A 374 -15.01 12.71 -13.50
CA PRO A 374 -15.63 11.56 -14.15
C PRO A 374 -14.53 10.54 -14.47
N VAL A 375 -14.52 9.43 -13.76
CA VAL A 375 -13.70 8.27 -14.15
C VAL A 375 -14.30 7.83 -15.49
N PRO A 376 -13.50 7.60 -16.54
CA PRO A 376 -13.99 6.95 -17.75
C PRO A 376 -14.77 5.72 -17.30
N ALA A 377 -16.02 5.59 -17.78
CA ALA A 377 -16.96 4.58 -17.32
C ALA A 377 -16.22 3.26 -17.12
N ARG A 378 -16.35 2.68 -15.94
CA ARG A 378 -15.82 1.35 -15.62
C ARG A 378 -16.16 0.48 -16.81
N GLY A 379 -15.19 0.28 -17.72
CA GLY A 379 -15.34 -0.76 -18.71
C GLY A 379 -15.77 -1.97 -17.90
N SER A 380 -16.80 -2.65 -18.33
CA SER A 380 -17.34 -3.83 -17.70
C SER A 380 -16.23 -4.91 -17.64
N SER A 381 -15.21 -4.65 -16.81
CA SER A 381 -14.31 -5.67 -16.34
C SER A 381 -15.21 -6.54 -15.48
N ASP A 382 -15.34 -7.77 -15.89
CA ASP A 382 -16.06 -8.83 -15.17
C ASP A 382 -15.85 -8.61 -13.66
N PRO A 383 -16.86 -8.11 -12.91
CA PRO A 383 -16.69 -7.78 -11.49
C PRO A 383 -16.43 -9.03 -10.66
N SER A 384 -16.63 -10.21 -11.31
CA SER A 384 -16.82 -11.47 -10.65
C SER A 384 -15.56 -12.09 -10.07
N ARG A 385 -14.36 -11.83 -10.59
CA ARG A 385 -13.22 -12.69 -10.21
C ARG A 385 -12.18 -12.11 -9.26
N SER A 386 -11.97 -10.82 -9.24
CA SER A 386 -10.83 -10.26 -8.48
C SER A 386 -11.26 -9.43 -7.28
N GLY A 387 -12.28 -8.61 -7.39
CA GLY A 387 -12.89 -7.91 -6.24
C GLY A 387 -13.60 -8.90 -5.31
N GLU A 388 -14.16 -9.98 -5.87
CA GLU A 388 -14.76 -11.07 -5.10
C GLU A 388 -13.70 -11.88 -4.35
N VAL A 389 -12.59 -12.22 -4.99
CA VAL A 389 -11.48 -12.93 -4.33
C VAL A 389 -10.88 -12.08 -3.20
N LEU A 390 -10.81 -10.77 -3.35
CA LEU A 390 -10.20 -9.88 -2.35
C LEU A 390 -11.17 -9.55 -1.21
N ARG A 391 -12.49 -9.40 -1.48
CA ARG A 391 -13.52 -9.43 -0.42
C ARG A 391 -13.52 -10.77 0.29
N SER A 392 -13.32 -11.84 -0.45
CA SER A 392 -13.28 -13.20 0.05
C SER A 392 -12.09 -13.50 0.92
N LEU A 393 -11.00 -12.75 0.77
CA LEU A 393 -9.79 -12.87 1.56
C LEU A 393 -9.81 -11.99 2.82
N GLY A 394 -10.94 -11.30 3.08
CA GLY A 394 -11.09 -10.45 4.26
C GLY A 394 -10.40 -9.09 4.14
N TYR A 395 -9.99 -8.71 2.94
CA TYR A 395 -9.39 -7.41 2.66
C TYR A 395 -10.40 -6.27 2.50
N LEU A 396 -11.65 -6.61 2.27
CA LEU A 396 -12.75 -5.67 2.28
C LEU A 396 -13.68 -6.11 3.40
N ALA A 397 -13.96 -5.20 4.32
CA ALA A 397 -15.06 -5.38 5.26
C ALA A 397 -16.33 -5.72 4.49
N PRO A 398 -17.23 -6.53 5.08
CA PRO A 398 -18.51 -6.82 4.48
C PRO A 398 -19.22 -5.52 4.15
N GLY A 399 -19.50 -5.28 2.89
CA GLY A 399 -20.13 -4.15 2.23
C GLY A 399 -20.47 -2.89 3.04
N PRO A 400 -20.56 -1.72 2.43
CA PRO A 400 -20.73 -0.49 3.16
C PRO A 400 -21.97 -0.58 4.04
N GLN A 401 -21.78 -0.67 5.36
CA GLN A 401 -22.79 -0.19 6.25
C GLN A 401 -22.90 1.30 5.95
N ALA A 402 -24.01 1.69 5.32
CA ALA A 402 -24.33 3.08 5.08
C ALA A 402 -24.58 3.77 6.44
N SER A 403 -23.49 4.05 7.16
CA SER A 403 -23.51 5.06 8.22
C SER A 403 -23.35 6.39 7.52
N THR A 404 -24.32 7.25 7.68
CA THR A 404 -24.17 8.67 7.32
C THR A 404 -22.86 9.19 7.92
N PRO A 405 -22.00 9.90 7.16
CA PRO A 405 -20.68 10.34 7.64
C PRO A 405 -20.70 11.09 8.98
N ALA A 406 -21.81 11.71 9.33
CA ALA A 406 -21.98 12.46 10.59
C ALA A 406 -22.16 11.57 11.85
N ALA A 407 -22.36 10.26 11.71
CA ALA A 407 -22.59 9.33 12.83
C ALA A 407 -21.45 8.33 13.07
N ALA A 408 -20.42 8.30 12.19
CA ALA A 408 -19.29 7.41 12.34
C ALA A 408 -18.35 7.88 13.45
N ALA A 409 -17.83 6.94 14.25
CA ALA A 409 -16.87 7.26 15.31
C ALA A 409 -15.56 7.78 14.72
N ASP A 410 -14.95 8.74 15.39
CA ASP A 410 -13.62 9.21 15.04
C ASP A 410 -12.59 8.10 15.35
N PRO A 411 -11.75 7.69 14.39
CA PRO A 411 -10.75 6.64 14.60
C PRO A 411 -9.79 6.93 15.77
N LYS A 412 -9.51 8.19 16.04
CA LYS A 412 -8.64 8.62 17.15
C LYS A 412 -9.23 8.31 18.53
N ASP A 413 -10.57 8.39 18.65
CA ASP A 413 -11.25 8.00 19.89
C ASP A 413 -11.29 6.48 20.07
N LYS A 414 -11.05 5.74 19.00
CA LYS A 414 -11.10 4.27 18.92
C LYS A 414 -9.74 3.58 19.06
N LEU A 415 -8.68 4.37 19.26
CA LEU A 415 -7.34 3.83 19.42
C LEU A 415 -7.23 2.73 20.50
N PRO A 416 -7.87 2.83 21.69
CA PRO A 416 -7.82 1.73 22.66
C PRO A 416 -8.46 0.42 22.16
N GLU A 417 -9.47 0.52 21.27
CA GLU A 417 -10.10 -0.66 20.66
C GLU A 417 -9.20 -1.26 19.60
N LEU A 418 -8.53 -0.41 18.81
CA LEU A 418 -7.55 -0.82 17.83
C LEU A 418 -6.38 -1.58 18.48
N LEU A 419 -5.74 -1.00 19.48
CA LEU A 419 -4.62 -1.63 20.18
C LEU A 419 -5.01 -2.99 20.78
N ARG A 420 -6.20 -3.09 21.37
CA ARG A 420 -6.71 -4.38 21.85
C ARG A 420 -6.91 -5.39 20.72
N TYR A 421 -7.35 -4.94 19.55
CA TYR A 421 -7.49 -5.83 18.41
C TYR A 421 -6.12 -6.31 17.91
N GLU A 422 -5.11 -5.45 17.84
CA GLU A 422 -3.71 -5.81 17.52
C GLU A 422 -3.14 -6.81 18.54
N ASP A 423 -3.43 -6.64 19.83
CA ASP A 423 -3.06 -7.60 20.87
C ASP A 423 -3.69 -8.98 20.64
N ALA A 424 -4.96 -9.01 20.20
CA ALA A 424 -5.62 -10.26 19.87
C ALA A 424 -4.96 -10.95 18.66
N LEU A 425 -4.63 -10.20 17.61
CA LEU A 425 -3.94 -10.73 16.44
C LEU A 425 -2.55 -11.26 16.80
N THR A 426 -1.82 -10.52 17.64
CA THR A 426 -0.53 -10.95 18.18
C THR A 426 -0.66 -12.26 18.96
N ALA A 427 -1.70 -12.37 19.80
CA ALA A 427 -1.97 -13.60 20.55
C ALA A 427 -2.30 -14.78 19.62
N ILE A 428 -3.08 -14.58 18.55
CA ILE A 428 -3.35 -15.59 17.52
C ILE A 428 -2.03 -16.05 16.87
N GLY A 429 -1.21 -15.11 16.41
CA GLY A 429 0.08 -15.40 15.78
C GLY A 429 1.03 -16.19 16.69
N GLN A 430 0.99 -15.92 17.98
CA GLN A 430 1.74 -16.66 19.01
C GLN A 430 1.05 -17.95 19.49
N LYS A 431 -0.07 -18.33 18.89
CA LYS A 431 -0.90 -19.49 19.27
C LYS A 431 -1.42 -19.44 20.71
N ARG A 432 -1.51 -18.25 21.30
CA ARG A 432 -2.11 -18.00 22.61
C ARG A 432 -3.62 -17.79 22.48
N TYR A 433 -4.31 -18.81 21.97
CA TYR A 433 -5.71 -18.71 21.57
C TYR A 433 -6.67 -18.35 22.71
N ASP A 434 -6.43 -18.81 23.93
CA ASP A 434 -7.28 -18.47 25.10
C ASP A 434 -7.23 -16.95 25.38
N SER A 435 -6.04 -16.34 25.29
CA SER A 435 -5.86 -14.88 25.41
C SER A 435 -6.57 -14.16 24.28
N ALA A 436 -6.40 -14.61 23.03
CA ALA A 436 -7.06 -14.03 21.87
C ALA A 436 -8.58 -14.05 21.99
N ILE A 437 -9.16 -15.20 22.37
CA ILE A 437 -10.59 -15.39 22.58
C ILE A 437 -11.12 -14.40 23.65
N ALA A 438 -10.41 -14.27 24.78
CA ALA A 438 -10.80 -13.35 25.84
C ALA A 438 -10.83 -11.89 25.36
N ILE A 439 -9.78 -11.46 24.63
CA ILE A 439 -9.70 -10.12 24.08
C ILE A 439 -10.80 -9.88 23.04
N LEU A 440 -10.97 -10.78 22.08
CA LEU A 440 -11.97 -10.64 21.00
C LEU A 440 -13.40 -10.60 21.56
N ARG A 441 -13.71 -11.42 22.58
CA ARG A 441 -14.99 -11.34 23.27
C ARG A 441 -15.20 -9.99 23.97
N SER A 442 -14.13 -9.40 24.54
CA SER A 442 -14.22 -8.08 25.17
C SER A 442 -14.48 -6.98 24.14
N ILE A 443 -13.89 -7.09 22.94
CA ILE A 443 -14.14 -6.15 21.81
C ILE A 443 -15.59 -6.28 21.37
N LEU A 444 -16.09 -7.51 21.19
CA LEU A 444 -17.47 -7.76 20.76
C LEU A 444 -18.52 -7.39 21.82
N ALA A 445 -18.17 -7.40 23.10
CA ALA A 445 -19.04 -6.88 24.15
C ALA A 445 -19.19 -5.35 24.06
N ALA A 446 -18.13 -4.62 23.63
CA ALA A 446 -18.17 -3.18 23.43
C ALA A 446 -18.77 -2.79 22.07
N ASP A 447 -18.47 -3.55 21.02
CA ASP A 447 -19.03 -3.37 19.68
C ASP A 447 -19.47 -4.72 19.06
N PRO A 448 -20.73 -5.13 19.27
CA PRO A 448 -21.25 -6.39 18.73
C PRO A 448 -21.26 -6.47 17.19
N ARG A 449 -21.09 -5.34 16.50
CA ARG A 449 -21.09 -5.27 15.02
C ARG A 449 -19.69 -5.37 14.41
N ASN A 450 -18.64 -5.48 15.22
CA ASN A 450 -17.27 -5.64 14.74
C ASN A 450 -17.08 -7.02 14.08
N LEU A 451 -17.26 -7.08 12.76
CA LEU A 451 -17.23 -8.33 12.00
C LEU A 451 -15.82 -8.93 11.91
N LEU A 452 -14.76 -8.09 11.94
CA LEU A 452 -13.38 -8.59 11.97
C LEU A 452 -13.10 -9.34 13.27
N ALA A 453 -13.39 -8.71 14.41
CA ALA A 453 -13.20 -9.36 15.72
C ALA A 453 -14.03 -10.63 15.85
N ARG A 454 -15.24 -10.65 15.28
CA ARG A 454 -16.12 -11.82 15.28
C ARG A 454 -15.56 -12.96 14.42
N ARG A 455 -15.04 -12.66 13.24
CA ARG A 455 -14.40 -13.64 12.37
C ARG A 455 -13.17 -14.25 13.06
N ASP A 456 -12.30 -13.40 13.59
CA ASP A 456 -11.06 -13.84 14.21
C ASP A 456 -11.30 -14.61 15.53
N LEU A 457 -12.40 -14.30 16.23
CA LEU A 457 -12.90 -15.14 17.32
C LEU A 457 -13.25 -16.53 16.80
N GLY A 458 -13.96 -16.63 15.68
CA GLY A 458 -14.28 -17.90 15.04
C GLY A 458 -13.04 -18.71 14.68
N VAL A 459 -12.02 -18.06 14.11
CA VAL A 459 -10.72 -18.70 13.79
C VAL A 459 -10.02 -19.21 15.07
N ALA A 460 -9.94 -18.39 16.10
CA ALA A 460 -9.31 -18.80 17.38
C ALA A 460 -10.06 -19.97 18.06
N LEU A 461 -11.38 -19.99 17.93
CA LEU A 461 -12.21 -21.08 18.44
C LEU A 461 -12.01 -22.39 17.64
N ILE A 462 -11.82 -22.33 16.32
CA ILE A 462 -11.46 -23.50 15.49
C ILE A 462 -10.15 -24.11 15.98
N GLU A 463 -9.13 -23.30 16.21
CA GLU A 463 -7.83 -23.75 16.71
C GLU A 463 -7.92 -24.42 18.09
N LYS A 464 -8.88 -23.98 18.92
CA LYS A 464 -9.22 -24.59 20.20
C LYS A 464 -10.17 -25.80 20.08
N LYS A 465 -10.57 -26.17 18.85
CA LYS A 465 -11.54 -27.22 18.56
C LYS A 465 -12.94 -26.98 19.18
N GLN A 466 -13.27 -25.72 19.43
CA GLN A 466 -14.60 -25.29 19.91
C GLN A 466 -15.52 -25.03 18.71
N PHE A 467 -15.74 -26.07 17.91
CA PHE A 467 -16.33 -25.96 16.57
C PHE A 467 -17.76 -25.42 16.54
N ALA A 468 -18.60 -25.80 17.52
CA ALA A 468 -19.97 -25.33 17.58
C ALA A 468 -20.07 -23.81 17.82
N GLU A 469 -19.25 -23.29 18.72
CA GLU A 469 -19.17 -21.86 19.00
C GLU A 469 -18.57 -21.11 17.80
N ALA A 470 -17.50 -21.62 17.22
CA ALA A 470 -16.89 -21.08 15.99
C ALA A 470 -17.93 -20.97 14.85
N SER A 471 -18.71 -22.02 14.61
CA SER A 471 -19.78 -22.00 13.61
C SER A 471 -20.82 -20.92 13.90
N THR A 472 -21.14 -20.69 15.19
CA THR A 472 -22.10 -19.66 15.58
C THR A 472 -21.61 -18.27 15.26
N GLU A 473 -20.35 -17.95 15.58
CA GLU A 473 -19.75 -16.64 15.31
C GLU A 473 -19.55 -16.42 13.80
N LEU A 474 -18.95 -17.37 13.10
CA LEU A 474 -18.68 -17.26 11.66
C LEU A 474 -19.97 -17.19 10.81
N ARG A 475 -21.06 -17.83 11.24
CA ARG A 475 -22.36 -17.73 10.56
C ARG A 475 -22.91 -16.31 10.59
N GLN A 476 -22.73 -15.58 11.70
CA GLN A 476 -23.16 -14.19 11.78
C GLN A 476 -22.36 -13.31 10.80
N VAL A 477 -21.06 -13.55 10.67
CA VAL A 477 -20.24 -12.86 9.66
C VAL A 477 -20.68 -13.23 8.24
N ALA A 478 -20.85 -14.53 7.96
CA ALA A 478 -21.25 -15.03 6.63
C ALA A 478 -22.64 -14.54 6.18
N ALA A 479 -23.52 -14.22 7.11
CA ALA A 479 -24.84 -13.65 6.80
C ALA A 479 -24.76 -12.20 6.31
N LEU A 480 -23.76 -11.44 6.76
CA LEU A 480 -23.56 -10.03 6.43
C LEU A 480 -22.50 -9.87 5.32
N ALA A 481 -21.50 -10.74 5.29
CA ALA A 481 -20.42 -10.80 4.31
C ALA A 481 -20.63 -11.98 3.35
N VAL A 482 -21.63 -11.89 2.49
CA VAL A 482 -22.06 -13.02 1.62
C VAL A 482 -20.94 -13.50 0.70
N GLU A 483 -20.10 -12.58 0.22
CA GLU A 483 -19.01 -12.82 -0.73
C GLU A 483 -17.62 -12.89 -0.06
N ASP A 484 -17.56 -13.25 1.23
CA ASP A 484 -16.29 -13.43 1.96
C ASP A 484 -15.84 -14.91 1.90
N TYR A 485 -14.83 -15.16 1.06
CA TYR A 485 -14.20 -16.48 0.91
C TYR A 485 -13.69 -17.04 2.24
N VAL A 486 -12.94 -16.23 3.00
CA VAL A 486 -12.30 -16.68 4.25
C VAL A 486 -13.35 -17.12 5.25
N THR A 487 -14.36 -16.29 5.49
CA THR A 487 -15.46 -16.64 6.38
C THR A 487 -16.20 -17.91 5.94
N ARG A 488 -16.44 -18.06 4.62
CA ARG A 488 -17.08 -19.28 4.09
C ARG A 488 -16.21 -20.50 4.29
N TYR A 489 -14.92 -20.39 4.03
CA TYR A 489 -13.96 -21.47 4.21
C TYR A 489 -13.84 -21.87 5.68
N GLU A 490 -13.63 -20.91 6.58
CA GLU A 490 -13.50 -21.16 8.03
C GLU A 490 -14.82 -21.71 8.64
N LEU A 491 -15.97 -21.23 8.18
CA LEU A 491 -17.25 -21.82 8.57
C LEU A 491 -17.37 -23.28 8.12
N GLY A 492 -16.87 -23.61 6.91
CA GLY A 492 -16.78 -24.98 6.43
C GLY A 492 -15.87 -25.83 7.33
N VAL A 493 -14.71 -25.31 7.74
CA VAL A 493 -13.76 -25.98 8.66
C VAL A 493 -14.42 -26.22 10.03
N ALA A 494 -15.11 -25.20 10.57
CA ALA A 494 -15.82 -25.34 11.84
C ALA A 494 -16.93 -26.42 11.78
N ARG A 495 -17.72 -26.45 10.69
CA ARG A 495 -18.73 -27.43 10.42
C ARG A 495 -18.17 -28.86 10.26
N GLU A 496 -17.07 -28.98 9.50
CA GLU A 496 -16.37 -30.27 9.36
C GLU A 496 -15.88 -30.79 10.72
N GLY A 497 -15.30 -29.92 11.54
CA GLY A 497 -14.83 -30.25 12.88
C GLY A 497 -15.96 -30.65 13.84
N ALA A 498 -17.17 -30.11 13.65
CA ALA A 498 -18.36 -30.47 14.37
C ALA A 498 -19.02 -31.79 13.87
N GLY A 499 -18.53 -32.37 12.76
CA GLY A 499 -19.11 -33.54 12.14
C GLY A 499 -20.32 -33.26 11.22
N GLU A 500 -20.60 -31.98 10.96
CA GLU A 500 -21.71 -31.50 10.12
C GLU A 500 -21.28 -31.46 8.65
N TYR A 501 -20.99 -32.64 8.07
CA TYR A 501 -20.30 -32.75 6.79
C TYR A 501 -21.08 -32.20 5.59
N ARG A 502 -22.43 -32.28 5.60
CA ARG A 502 -23.26 -31.72 4.52
C ARG A 502 -23.18 -30.20 4.51
N GLU A 503 -23.38 -29.59 5.66
CA GLU A 503 -23.29 -28.13 5.83
C GLU A 503 -21.87 -27.61 5.58
N ALA A 504 -20.84 -28.40 5.94
CA ALA A 504 -19.46 -28.08 5.61
C ALA A 504 -19.23 -28.05 4.09
N ALA A 505 -19.78 -29.05 3.36
CA ALA A 505 -19.67 -29.09 1.89
C ALA A 505 -20.32 -27.87 1.24
N ASP A 506 -21.50 -27.45 1.71
CA ASP A 506 -22.19 -26.25 1.22
C ASP A 506 -21.34 -25.00 1.39
N GLN A 507 -20.66 -24.85 2.54
CA GLN A 507 -19.79 -23.70 2.79
C GLN A 507 -18.51 -23.75 1.94
N PHE A 508 -17.89 -24.92 1.79
CA PHE A 508 -16.73 -25.06 0.89
C PHE A 508 -17.12 -24.87 -0.57
N GLU A 509 -18.30 -25.28 -1.02
CA GLU A 509 -18.80 -24.96 -2.36
C GLU A 509 -18.98 -23.47 -2.56
N ALA A 510 -19.56 -22.78 -1.56
CA ALA A 510 -19.70 -21.33 -1.60
C ALA A 510 -18.31 -20.65 -1.66
N ALA A 511 -17.35 -21.09 -0.83
CA ALA A 511 -15.98 -20.61 -0.89
C ALA A 511 -15.32 -20.84 -2.26
N CYS A 512 -15.44 -22.04 -2.84
CA CYS A 512 -14.89 -22.36 -4.17
C CYS A 512 -15.55 -21.55 -5.29
N ARG A 513 -16.80 -21.18 -5.16
CA ARG A 513 -17.52 -20.32 -6.11
C ARG A 513 -16.98 -18.90 -6.07
N ILE A 514 -16.71 -18.38 -4.87
CA ILE A 514 -16.15 -17.06 -4.64
C ILE A 514 -14.69 -17.01 -5.11
N ALA A 515 -13.87 -18.02 -4.79
CA ALA A 515 -12.46 -18.10 -5.14
C ALA A 515 -12.10 -19.38 -5.92
N PRO A 516 -12.47 -19.50 -7.21
CA PRO A 516 -12.24 -20.72 -8.00
C PRO A 516 -10.78 -21.14 -8.13
N ALA A 517 -9.85 -20.17 -8.01
CA ALA A 517 -8.41 -20.42 -8.07
C ALA A 517 -7.83 -21.03 -6.78
N ALA A 518 -8.53 -20.91 -5.63
CA ALA A 518 -8.06 -21.43 -4.35
C ALA A 518 -8.10 -22.96 -4.32
N ALA A 519 -6.93 -23.60 -4.31
CA ALA A 519 -6.83 -25.06 -4.29
C ALA A 519 -7.41 -25.65 -2.99
N GLN A 520 -7.18 -24.97 -1.88
CA GLN A 520 -7.57 -25.42 -0.54
C GLN A 520 -9.08 -25.65 -0.38
N CYS A 521 -9.94 -24.82 -1.01
CA CYS A 521 -11.39 -25.05 -0.93
C CYS A 521 -11.80 -26.30 -1.72
N ARG A 522 -11.17 -26.56 -2.87
CA ARG A 522 -11.43 -27.77 -3.68
C ARG A 522 -10.99 -29.04 -2.94
N GLU A 523 -9.83 -28.98 -2.29
CA GLU A 523 -9.31 -30.09 -1.48
C GLU A 523 -10.21 -30.36 -0.28
N ALA A 524 -10.62 -29.30 0.43
CA ALA A 524 -11.54 -29.39 1.57
C ALA A 524 -12.90 -29.96 1.13
N LEU A 525 -13.45 -29.45 0.03
CA LEU A 525 -14.72 -29.94 -0.52
C LEU A 525 -14.63 -31.41 -0.93
N ALA A 526 -13.56 -31.83 -1.60
CA ALA A 526 -13.34 -33.22 -1.99
C ALA A 526 -13.24 -34.14 -0.76
N ARG A 527 -12.49 -33.71 0.25
CA ARG A 527 -12.33 -34.44 1.53
C ARG A 527 -13.66 -34.63 2.26
N VAL A 528 -14.45 -33.56 2.35
CA VAL A 528 -15.73 -33.60 3.09
C VAL A 528 -16.78 -34.43 2.35
N ARG A 529 -16.84 -34.34 1.01
CA ARG A 529 -17.76 -35.15 0.20
C ARG A 529 -17.58 -36.66 0.41
N GLN A 530 -16.35 -37.12 0.67
CA GLN A 530 -16.08 -38.54 1.00
C GLN A 530 -16.68 -38.97 2.36
N LYS A 531 -16.97 -38.00 3.24
CA LYS A 531 -17.54 -38.26 4.58
C LYS A 531 -19.08 -38.14 4.63
N VAL A 532 -19.69 -37.61 3.59
CA VAL A 532 -21.13 -37.43 3.45
C VAL A 532 -21.82 -38.76 3.08
N HIS A 533 -21.06 -39.69 2.53
CA HIS A 533 -21.48 -41.06 2.18
C HIS A 533 -21.06 -42.04 3.24
#